data_233857007ed14f6834aea52a0e70d6a1
#
_entry.id   233857007ed14f6834aea52a0e70d6a1
#
_cell.length_a   1.000
_cell.length_b   1.000
_cell.length_c   1.000
_cell.angle_alpha   90.00
_cell.angle_beta   90.00
_cell.angle_gamma   90.00
#
_symmetry.space_group_name_H-M   'P 1'
#
loop_
_entity.id
_entity.type
_entity.pdbx_description
1 polymer ?
#
loop_
_entity_poly.entity_id
_entity_poly.type
_entity_poly.pdbx_seq_one_letter_code
_entity_poly.pdbx_strand_id
1 'polypeptide(L)'
;MAEEIVFCTGGGCTAKLGPGALARVLEKLGKPDVRDENLLIGYDSSDDAAVYRISEDAAIVQTLDFFPPMVEDPYIFAQIAAANALSDVYAMGGDVKTALNIVCFPEQMDLNILGKILQGGNEKVQEAGGTQIGRASCRERV
;
A
#
# COMPACT_ATOMS: atom_id res chain seq x y z
N MET A 1 -10.03 -32.11 4.50
CA MET A 1 -9.60 -31.37 5.70
C MET A 1 -9.59 -29.90 5.27
N ALA A 2 -10.34 -29.04 5.94
CA ALA A 2 -10.26 -27.61 5.68
C ALA A 2 -8.87 -27.16 6.16
N GLU A 3 -8.07 -26.59 5.26
CA GLU A 3 -6.80 -25.98 5.62
C GLU A 3 -7.13 -24.80 6.55
N GLU A 4 -6.54 -24.81 7.73
CA GLU A 4 -6.70 -23.75 8.71
C GLU A 4 -5.99 -22.51 8.18
N ILE A 5 -6.72 -21.44 7.92
CA ILE A 5 -6.11 -20.17 7.48
C ILE A 5 -5.33 -19.60 8.64
N VAL A 6 -4.01 -19.56 8.51
CA VAL A 6 -3.14 -18.93 9.51
C VAL A 6 -3.09 -17.43 9.26
N PHE A 7 -3.74 -16.65 10.13
CA PHE A 7 -3.68 -15.21 10.07
C PHE A 7 -2.35 -14.67 10.59
N CYS A 8 -1.89 -13.57 10.00
CA CYS A 8 -0.70 -12.89 10.47
C CYS A 8 -0.98 -12.20 11.83
N THR A 9 0.00 -12.23 12.73
CA THR A 9 -0.12 -11.60 14.05
C THR A 9 0.10 -10.09 14.03
N GLY A 10 0.43 -9.52 12.87
CA GLY A 10 0.63 -8.08 12.69
C GLY A 10 0.27 -7.64 11.29
N GLY A 11 -0.12 -6.37 11.14
CA GLY A 11 -0.44 -5.73 9.87
C GLY A 11 -0.09 -4.26 9.89
N GLY A 12 -0.19 -3.58 8.74
CA GLY A 12 0.23 -2.19 8.61
C GLY A 12 1.70 -2.00 8.99
N CYS A 13 1.99 -0.99 9.78
CA CYS A 13 3.37 -0.67 10.20
C CYS A 13 4.06 -1.80 10.98
N THR A 14 3.32 -2.67 11.69
CA THR A 14 3.90 -3.77 12.46
C THR A 14 4.38 -4.94 11.60
N ALA A 15 3.95 -5.03 10.34
CA ALA A 15 4.41 -6.02 9.36
C ALA A 15 5.67 -5.58 8.60
N LYS A 16 6.08 -4.31 8.74
CA LYS A 16 7.26 -3.75 8.07
C LYS A 16 8.55 -4.14 8.80
N LEU A 17 9.66 -4.18 8.07
CA LEU A 17 10.99 -4.32 8.68
C LEU A 17 11.25 -3.14 9.62
N GLY A 18 11.88 -3.42 10.76
CA GLY A 18 12.28 -2.36 11.68
C GLY A 18 13.18 -1.32 11.00
N PRO A 19 13.06 -0.02 11.37
CA PRO A 19 13.73 1.07 10.66
C PRO A 19 15.25 0.91 10.55
N GLY A 20 15.90 0.36 11.57
CA GLY A 20 17.35 0.11 11.54
C GLY A 20 17.77 -1.02 10.58
N ALA A 21 16.90 -2.01 10.30
CA ALA A 21 17.17 -3.05 9.30
C ALA A 21 16.96 -2.50 7.88
N LEU A 22 15.90 -1.74 7.68
CA LEU A 22 15.58 -1.10 6.40
C LEU A 22 16.67 -0.10 6.00
N ALA A 23 17.11 0.78 6.91
CA ALA A 23 18.18 1.75 6.65
C ALA A 23 19.45 1.08 6.12
N ARG A 24 19.90 -0.02 6.77
CA ARG A 24 21.09 -0.76 6.32
C ARG A 24 20.95 -1.38 4.92
N VAL A 25 19.73 -1.73 4.51
CA VAL A 25 19.47 -2.24 3.16
C VAL A 25 19.48 -1.09 2.16
N LEU A 26 18.85 0.02 2.49
CA LEU A 26 18.78 1.22 1.65
C LEU A 26 20.15 1.88 1.43
N GLU A 27 21.05 1.84 2.43
CA GLU A 27 22.45 2.28 2.27
C GLU A 27 23.17 1.59 1.10
N LYS A 28 22.81 0.34 0.77
CA LYS A 28 23.38 -0.41 -0.34
C LYS A 28 22.94 0.09 -1.72
N LEU A 29 21.83 0.82 -1.79
CA LEU A 29 21.36 1.40 -3.04
C LEU A 29 22.28 2.54 -3.52
N GLY A 30 23.11 3.11 -2.62
CA GLY A 30 23.93 4.26 -2.92
C GLY A 30 23.09 5.52 -3.11
N LYS A 31 23.79 6.65 -3.29
CA LYS A 31 23.12 7.88 -3.73
C LYS A 31 23.02 7.84 -5.25
N PRO A 32 21.90 8.23 -5.86
CA PRO A 32 21.80 8.33 -7.30
C PRO A 32 22.85 9.34 -7.82
N ASP A 33 23.52 8.99 -8.91
CA ASP A 33 24.55 9.86 -9.54
C ASP A 33 23.96 11.19 -10.02
N VAL A 34 22.67 11.21 -10.34
CA VAL A 34 21.91 12.40 -10.74
C VAL A 34 20.70 12.53 -9.81
N ARG A 35 20.63 13.63 -9.07
CA ARG A 35 19.46 13.96 -8.27
C ARG A 35 18.41 14.62 -9.17
N ASP A 36 17.22 14.03 -9.25
CA ASP A 36 16.08 14.67 -9.90
C ASP A 36 15.57 15.83 -9.02
N GLU A 37 15.65 17.05 -9.54
CA GLU A 37 15.22 18.26 -8.83
C GLU A 37 13.70 18.29 -8.57
N ASN A 38 12.93 17.48 -9.28
CA ASN A 38 11.50 17.35 -9.09
C ASN A 38 11.13 16.35 -8.00
N LEU A 39 12.05 15.48 -7.59
CA LEU A 39 11.86 14.61 -6.42
C LEU A 39 12.07 15.45 -5.16
N LEU A 40 10.95 15.92 -4.57
CA LEU A 40 10.97 16.78 -3.38
C LEU A 40 11.23 15.97 -2.12
N ILE A 41 10.57 14.80 -1.99
CA ILE A 41 10.70 13.84 -0.89
C ILE A 41 10.83 12.45 -1.49
N GLY A 42 11.89 11.74 -1.11
CA GLY A 42 12.19 10.39 -1.57
C GLY A 42 12.54 9.45 -0.41
N TYR A 43 13.04 8.26 -0.72
CA TYR A 43 13.37 7.23 0.28
C TYR A 43 14.47 7.65 1.27
N ASP A 44 15.25 8.66 0.94
CA ASP A 44 16.37 9.19 1.74
C ASP A 44 15.90 10.06 2.93
N SER A 45 14.69 10.60 2.86
CA SER A 45 14.09 11.41 3.93
C SER A 45 13.38 10.58 5.00
N SER A 46 13.07 9.31 4.71
CA SER A 46 12.32 8.40 5.60
C SER A 46 10.93 8.93 6.01
N ASP A 47 10.29 9.65 5.09
CA ASP A 47 8.91 10.13 5.22
C ASP A 47 7.88 9.05 4.85
N ASP A 48 6.61 9.31 5.13
CA ASP A 48 5.51 8.36 4.91
C ASP A 48 5.25 8.07 3.42
N ALA A 49 5.50 9.06 2.53
CA ALA A 49 5.31 8.90 1.10
C ALA A 49 6.33 9.71 0.28
N ALA A 50 6.51 9.33 -0.97
CA ALA A 50 7.28 10.11 -1.93
C ALA A 50 6.47 11.31 -2.45
N VAL A 51 7.16 12.45 -2.68
CA VAL A 51 6.56 13.65 -3.27
C VAL A 51 7.34 14.06 -4.50
N TYR A 52 6.67 14.09 -5.64
CA TYR A 52 7.26 14.45 -6.93
C TYR A 52 6.54 15.65 -7.55
N ARG A 53 7.28 16.70 -7.87
CA ARG A 53 6.77 17.91 -8.54
C ARG A 53 6.43 17.63 -9.99
N ILE A 54 5.23 18.00 -10.44
CA ILE A 54 4.78 17.88 -11.83
C ILE A 54 4.64 19.24 -12.53
N SER A 55 4.44 20.31 -11.77
CA SER A 55 4.43 21.69 -12.24
C SER A 55 4.87 22.65 -11.14
N GLU A 56 4.86 23.97 -11.39
CA GLU A 56 5.23 24.98 -10.40
C GLU A 56 4.32 24.97 -9.16
N ASP A 57 3.06 24.60 -9.34
CA ASP A 57 2.00 24.66 -8.32
C ASP A 57 1.41 23.29 -7.97
N ALA A 58 1.94 22.19 -8.53
CA ALA A 58 1.40 20.85 -8.31
C ALA A 58 2.48 19.78 -8.10
N ALA A 59 2.21 18.87 -7.18
CA ALA A 59 3.03 17.70 -6.91
C ALA A 59 2.14 16.45 -6.73
N ILE A 60 2.71 15.28 -6.98
CA ILE A 60 2.09 13.98 -6.73
C ILE A 60 2.66 13.41 -5.44
N VAL A 61 1.79 12.96 -4.54
CA VAL A 61 2.14 12.13 -3.39
C VAL A 61 1.90 10.67 -3.77
N GLN A 62 2.90 9.80 -3.57
CA GLN A 62 2.83 8.38 -3.91
C GLN A 62 3.26 7.52 -2.74
N THR A 63 2.41 6.58 -2.37
CA THR A 63 2.70 5.56 -1.36
C THR A 63 2.26 4.19 -1.82
N LEU A 64 2.82 3.15 -1.23
CA LEU A 64 2.45 1.76 -1.45
C LEU A 64 2.63 0.99 -0.14
N ASP A 65 1.53 0.53 0.42
CA ASP A 65 1.51 -0.36 1.57
C ASP A 65 0.72 -1.63 1.28
N PHE A 66 1.27 -2.77 1.68
CA PHE A 66 0.56 -4.04 1.65
C PHE A 66 1.03 -4.95 2.79
N PHE A 67 0.13 -5.79 3.27
CA PHE A 67 0.38 -6.74 4.34
C PHE A 67 -0.61 -7.91 4.27
N PRO A 68 -0.29 -9.07 4.87
CA PRO A 68 -1.19 -10.21 4.90
C PRO A 68 -2.41 -9.94 5.79
N PRO A 69 -3.53 -10.69 5.60
CA PRO A 69 -4.73 -10.55 6.41
C PRO A 69 -4.46 -10.74 7.90
N MET A 70 -4.96 -9.79 8.71
CA MET A 70 -4.89 -9.81 10.17
C MET A 70 -6.25 -10.01 10.84
N VAL A 71 -7.32 -9.99 10.06
CA VAL A 71 -8.70 -10.22 10.50
C VAL A 71 -9.38 -11.20 9.55
N GLU A 72 -10.35 -11.95 10.06
CA GLU A 72 -11.04 -13.02 9.31
C GLU A 72 -11.97 -12.48 8.23
N ASP A 73 -12.60 -11.33 8.47
CA ASP A 73 -13.52 -10.73 7.50
C ASP A 73 -12.74 -10.07 6.34
N PRO A 74 -12.85 -10.59 5.10
CA PRO A 74 -12.10 -10.08 3.96
C PRO A 74 -12.49 -8.64 3.56
N TYR A 75 -13.74 -8.26 3.78
CA TYR A 75 -14.21 -6.90 3.51
C TYR A 75 -13.60 -5.91 4.51
N ILE A 76 -13.63 -6.23 5.81
CA ILE A 76 -13.02 -5.41 6.86
C ILE A 76 -11.49 -5.34 6.70
N PHE A 77 -10.85 -6.48 6.38
CA PHE A 77 -9.41 -6.49 6.07
C PHE A 77 -9.06 -5.47 4.98
N ALA A 78 -9.80 -5.46 3.88
CA ALA A 78 -9.54 -4.56 2.77
C ALA A 78 -9.79 -3.08 3.13
N GLN A 79 -10.77 -2.78 3.97
CA GLN A 79 -10.97 -1.43 4.49
C GLN A 79 -9.79 -0.97 5.34
N ILE A 80 -9.25 -1.86 6.19
CA ILE A 80 -8.06 -1.57 7.00
C ILE A 80 -6.85 -1.33 6.09
N ALA A 81 -6.64 -2.18 5.08
CA ALA A 81 -5.53 -2.06 4.15
C ALA A 81 -5.58 -0.73 3.37
N ALA A 82 -6.75 -0.37 2.86
CA ALA A 82 -6.95 0.91 2.18
C ALA A 82 -6.72 2.10 3.12
N ALA A 83 -7.32 2.10 4.32
CA ALA A 83 -7.15 3.17 5.29
C ALA A 83 -5.67 3.37 5.68
N ASN A 84 -4.91 2.28 5.83
CA ASN A 84 -3.48 2.34 6.14
C ASN A 84 -2.69 3.03 5.01
N ALA A 85 -2.89 2.64 3.75
CA ALA A 85 -2.21 3.28 2.62
C ALA A 85 -2.64 4.75 2.42
N LEU A 86 -3.92 5.06 2.60
CA LEU A 86 -4.44 6.42 2.45
C LEU A 86 -3.94 7.36 3.54
N SER A 87 -3.63 6.84 4.73
CA SER A 87 -3.09 7.65 5.84
C SER A 87 -1.76 8.31 5.51
N ASP A 88 -0.92 7.65 4.72
CA ASP A 88 0.37 8.20 4.27
C ASP A 88 0.17 9.43 3.39
N VAL A 89 -0.84 9.41 2.51
CA VAL A 89 -1.19 10.58 1.67
C VAL A 89 -1.59 11.76 2.53
N TYR A 90 -2.43 11.51 3.56
CA TYR A 90 -2.87 12.56 4.48
C TYR A 90 -1.72 13.08 5.36
N ALA A 91 -0.82 12.20 5.81
CA ALA A 91 0.36 12.59 6.59
C ALA A 91 1.25 13.57 5.81
N MET A 92 1.31 13.41 4.48
CA MET A 92 2.04 14.32 3.59
C MET A 92 1.23 15.56 3.17
N GLY A 93 0.04 15.76 3.73
CA GLY A 93 -0.83 16.91 3.40
C GLY A 93 -1.50 16.83 2.02
N GLY A 94 -1.54 15.65 1.41
CA GLY A 94 -2.13 15.42 0.09
C GLY A 94 -3.61 15.06 0.15
N ASP A 95 -4.28 15.18 -1.01
CA ASP A 95 -5.63 14.70 -1.26
C ASP A 95 -5.60 13.38 -2.03
N VAL A 96 -6.41 12.41 -1.61
CA VAL A 96 -6.57 11.15 -2.36
C VAL A 96 -7.28 11.42 -3.69
N LYS A 97 -6.65 11.05 -4.79
CA LYS A 97 -7.23 11.18 -6.14
C LYS A 97 -7.47 9.82 -6.79
N THR A 98 -6.47 8.95 -6.76
CA THR A 98 -6.55 7.64 -7.39
C THR A 98 -5.94 6.57 -6.50
N ALA A 99 -6.42 5.32 -6.64
CA ALA A 99 -5.84 4.17 -5.99
C ALA A 99 -5.77 2.95 -6.93
N LEU A 100 -4.72 2.16 -6.76
CA LEU A 100 -4.54 0.85 -7.39
C LEU A 100 -4.52 -0.23 -6.31
N ASN A 101 -5.28 -1.30 -6.51
CA ASN A 101 -5.17 -2.47 -5.65
C ASN A 101 -4.04 -3.39 -6.13
N ILE A 102 -3.18 -3.80 -5.19
CA ILE A 102 -2.25 -4.91 -5.38
C ILE A 102 -2.78 -6.08 -4.54
N VAL A 103 -3.04 -7.21 -5.20
CA VAL A 103 -3.63 -8.39 -4.56
C VAL A 103 -2.81 -9.62 -4.92
N CYS A 104 -2.21 -10.27 -3.93
CA CYS A 104 -1.67 -11.63 -4.04
C CYS A 104 -2.75 -12.59 -3.50
N PHE A 105 -3.35 -13.39 -4.38
CA PHE A 105 -4.50 -14.22 -4.04
C PHE A 105 -4.26 -15.67 -4.44
N PRO A 106 -4.43 -16.64 -3.51
CA PRO A 106 -4.25 -18.07 -3.81
C PRO A 106 -5.24 -18.54 -4.87
N GLU A 107 -4.75 -19.30 -5.87
CA GLU A 107 -5.55 -19.75 -7.01
C GLU A 107 -6.73 -20.64 -6.60
N GLN A 108 -6.57 -21.41 -5.52
CA GLN A 108 -7.56 -22.37 -5.03
C GLN A 108 -8.64 -21.74 -4.15
N MET A 109 -8.45 -20.49 -3.74
CA MET A 109 -9.38 -19.81 -2.83
C MET A 109 -10.63 -19.32 -3.56
N ASP A 110 -11.76 -19.30 -2.86
CA ASP A 110 -13.04 -18.83 -3.41
C ASP A 110 -12.96 -17.38 -3.88
N LEU A 111 -13.24 -17.14 -5.16
CA LEU A 111 -13.24 -15.80 -5.76
C LEU A 111 -14.27 -14.84 -5.12
N ASN A 112 -15.27 -15.33 -4.42
CA ASN A 112 -16.18 -14.47 -3.65
C ASN A 112 -15.45 -13.74 -2.53
N ILE A 113 -14.41 -14.35 -1.95
CA ILE A 113 -13.54 -13.70 -0.95
C ILE A 113 -12.80 -12.54 -1.60
N LEU A 114 -12.21 -12.75 -2.79
CA LEU A 114 -11.55 -11.68 -3.55
C LEU A 114 -12.53 -10.55 -3.88
N GLY A 115 -13.77 -10.88 -4.25
CA GLY A 115 -14.82 -9.90 -4.50
C GLY A 115 -15.08 -8.99 -3.29
N LYS A 116 -15.17 -9.57 -2.09
CA LYS A 116 -15.35 -8.81 -0.83
C LYS A 116 -14.13 -7.92 -0.51
N ILE A 117 -12.91 -8.42 -0.74
CA ILE A 117 -11.69 -7.63 -0.57
C ILE A 117 -11.72 -6.41 -1.51
N LEU A 118 -12.00 -6.61 -2.79
CA LEU A 118 -12.04 -5.51 -3.76
C LEU A 118 -13.16 -4.50 -3.43
N GLN A 119 -14.30 -4.98 -2.97
CA GLN A 119 -15.41 -4.12 -2.54
C GLN A 119 -15.01 -3.25 -1.35
N GLY A 120 -14.51 -3.85 -0.26
CA GLY A 120 -14.14 -3.11 0.95
C GLY A 120 -13.07 -2.03 0.69
N GLY A 121 -12.04 -2.38 -0.11
CA GLY A 121 -11.00 -1.42 -0.51
C GLY A 121 -11.56 -0.28 -1.36
N ASN A 122 -12.40 -0.58 -2.35
CA ASN A 122 -13.00 0.43 -3.22
C ASN A 122 -13.89 1.41 -2.44
N GLU A 123 -14.73 0.91 -1.54
CA GLU A 123 -15.62 1.76 -0.73
C GLU A 123 -14.81 2.71 0.17
N LYS A 124 -13.70 2.24 0.75
CA LYS A 124 -12.83 3.09 1.57
C LYS A 124 -12.11 4.17 0.75
N VAL A 125 -11.68 3.85 -0.48
CA VAL A 125 -11.13 4.84 -1.41
C VAL A 125 -12.16 5.89 -1.81
N GLN A 126 -13.41 5.48 -2.06
CA GLN A 126 -14.50 6.40 -2.39
C GLN A 126 -14.85 7.31 -1.20
N GLU A 127 -14.87 6.77 0.03
CA GLU A 127 -15.06 7.56 1.26
C GLU A 127 -14.01 8.67 1.40
N ALA A 128 -12.77 8.41 0.98
CA ALA A 128 -11.68 9.36 0.94
C ALA A 128 -11.77 10.37 -0.23
N GLY A 129 -12.81 10.29 -1.06
CA GLY A 129 -12.97 11.14 -2.26
C GLY A 129 -12.13 10.72 -3.46
N GLY A 130 -11.45 9.57 -3.40
CA GLY A 130 -10.64 9.04 -4.47
C GLY A 130 -11.39 8.11 -5.42
N THR A 131 -10.72 7.70 -6.48
CA THR A 131 -11.23 6.78 -7.49
C THR A 131 -10.30 5.56 -7.62
N GLN A 132 -10.90 4.38 -7.52
CA GLN A 132 -10.19 3.13 -7.83
C GLN A 132 -9.96 3.04 -9.34
N ILE A 133 -8.70 3.06 -9.79
CA ILE A 133 -8.36 3.09 -11.22
C ILE A 133 -7.95 1.72 -11.79
N GLY A 134 -7.81 0.70 -10.95
CA GLY A 134 -7.47 -0.63 -11.42
C GLY A 134 -6.94 -1.54 -10.32
N ARG A 135 -6.46 -2.70 -10.74
CA ARG A 135 -5.82 -3.68 -9.87
C ARG A 135 -4.66 -4.39 -10.56
N ALA A 136 -3.64 -4.74 -9.80
CA ALA A 136 -2.69 -5.79 -10.16
C ALA A 136 -3.01 -7.03 -9.32
N SER A 137 -3.20 -8.18 -9.98
CA SER A 137 -3.40 -9.46 -9.30
C SER A 137 -2.25 -10.40 -9.65
N CYS A 138 -1.53 -10.87 -8.63
CA CYS A 138 -0.55 -11.95 -8.78
C CYS A 138 -1.20 -13.26 -8.33
N ARG A 139 -0.99 -14.31 -9.11
CA ARG A 139 -1.32 -15.67 -8.69
C ARG A 139 -0.24 -16.14 -7.74
N GLU A 140 -0.61 -16.47 -6.53
CA GLU A 140 0.26 -17.19 -5.62
C GLU A 140 0.06 -18.68 -5.84
N ARG A 141 1.14 -19.38 -6.20
CA ARG A 141 1.17 -20.84 -6.19
C ARG A 141 1.69 -21.25 -4.81
N VAL A 142 0.82 -21.75 -3.99
CA VAL A 142 1.16 -22.42 -2.73
C VAL A 142 1.54 -23.86 -3.00
#